data_97db999629437ed4e0bff2c9c536a9c0
#
_entry.id   97db999629437ed4e0bff2c9c536a9c0
#
_cell.length_a   1.000
_cell.length_b   1.000
_cell.length_c   1.000
_cell.angle_alpha   90.00
_cell.angle_beta   90.00
_cell.angle_gamma   90.00
#
_symmetry.space_group_name_H-M   'P 1'
#
loop_
_entity.id
_entity.type
_entity.pdbx_description
1 polymer ?
#
loop_
_entity_poly.entity_id
_entity_poly.type
_entity_poly.pdbx_seq_one_letter_code
_entity_poly.pdbx_strand_id
1 'polypeptide(L)'
;MMDTGLSKEDIIKINSVLGQHKNIKEVILYGSRAMGTYKPASDIDLTLVGQNIGLTQLNEIENQLDDLYLPYKIDLSVFDQIENIDFRDHIKRVGKTFYKAK
;
A
#
# COMPACT_ATOMS: atom_id res chain seq x y z
N MET A 1 4.52 17.57 0.49
CA MET A 1 3.26 16.81 0.51
C MET A 1 3.20 15.91 -0.72
N MET A 2 2.81 14.67 -0.54
CA MET A 2 2.70 13.73 -1.63
C MET A 2 1.37 13.90 -2.35
N ASP A 3 1.40 14.17 -3.66
CA ASP A 3 0.18 14.24 -4.48
C ASP A 3 -0.06 12.88 -5.12
N THR A 4 -0.96 12.12 -4.54
CA THR A 4 -1.31 10.77 -5.01
C THR A 4 -2.66 10.72 -5.70
N GLY A 5 -3.37 11.84 -5.76
CA GLY A 5 -4.74 11.89 -6.26
C GLY A 5 -5.77 11.31 -5.29
N LEU A 6 -5.35 10.93 -4.10
CA LEU A 6 -6.24 10.40 -3.06
C LEU A 6 -6.62 11.51 -2.09
N SER A 7 -7.87 11.50 -1.64
CA SER A 7 -8.30 12.46 -0.63
C SER A 7 -7.66 12.13 0.72
N LYS A 8 -7.54 13.13 1.56
CA LYS A 8 -7.05 12.93 2.92
C LYS A 8 -7.92 11.95 3.68
N GLU A 9 -9.23 11.98 3.46
CA GLU A 9 -10.17 11.07 4.10
C GLU A 9 -9.92 9.63 3.67
N ASP A 10 -9.68 9.37 2.39
CA ASP A 10 -9.38 8.03 1.90
C ASP A 10 -8.09 7.49 2.50
N ILE A 11 -7.07 8.34 2.59
CA ILE A 11 -5.79 7.96 3.20
C ILE A 11 -5.98 7.58 4.67
N ILE A 12 -6.76 8.36 5.40
CA ILE A 12 -7.05 8.08 6.81
C ILE A 12 -7.76 6.74 6.96
N LYS A 13 -8.74 6.46 6.11
CA LYS A 13 -9.47 5.19 6.14
C LYS A 13 -8.55 4.00 5.90
N ILE A 14 -7.71 4.08 4.90
CA ILE A 14 -6.76 3.00 4.59
C ILE A 14 -5.78 2.83 5.75
N ASN A 15 -5.24 3.92 6.27
CA ASN A 15 -4.27 3.85 7.37
C ASN A 15 -4.89 3.32 8.66
N SER A 16 -6.20 3.52 8.87
CA SER A 16 -6.86 2.95 10.05
C SER A 16 -6.89 1.42 10.00
N VAL A 17 -7.03 0.85 8.81
CA VAL A 17 -6.94 -0.60 8.62
C VAL A 17 -5.51 -1.08 8.86
N LEU A 18 -4.54 -0.44 8.21
CA LEU A 18 -3.12 -0.83 8.32
C LEU A 18 -2.62 -0.75 9.75
N GLY A 19 -3.05 0.26 10.48
CA GLY A 19 -2.63 0.49 11.86
C GLY A 19 -3.11 -0.56 12.85
N GLN A 20 -4.08 -1.41 12.47
CA GLN A 20 -4.54 -2.50 13.31
C GLN A 20 -3.57 -3.69 13.35
N HIS A 21 -2.62 -3.72 12.42
CA HIS A 21 -1.69 -4.83 12.26
C HIS A 21 -0.31 -4.43 12.78
N LYS A 22 0.00 -4.86 14.00
CA LYS A 22 1.22 -4.40 14.71
C LYS A 22 2.51 -4.87 14.08
N ASN A 23 2.48 -5.96 13.33
CA ASN A 23 3.67 -6.48 12.64
C ASN A 23 3.97 -5.73 11.33
N ILE A 24 3.09 -4.84 10.89
CA ILE A 24 3.37 -3.98 9.75
C ILE A 24 4.14 -2.76 10.26
N LYS A 25 5.37 -2.57 9.75
CA LYS A 25 6.22 -1.45 10.14
C LYS A 25 6.05 -0.26 9.22
N GLU A 26 5.87 -0.53 7.95
CA GLU A 26 5.73 0.51 6.94
C GLU A 26 4.92 -0.03 5.77
N VAL A 27 4.23 0.85 5.06
CA VAL A 27 3.58 0.52 3.79
C VAL A 27 4.06 1.54 2.77
N ILE A 28 4.52 1.05 1.63
CA ILE A 28 5.10 1.88 0.58
C ILE A 28 4.13 1.93 -0.59
N LEU A 29 3.82 3.15 -1.03
CA LEU A 29 3.07 3.40 -2.25
C LEU A 29 4.06 3.44 -3.42
N TYR A 30 3.76 2.73 -4.49
CA TYR A 30 4.56 2.75 -5.70
C TYR A 30 3.65 2.86 -6.92
N GLY A 31 4.21 2.69 -8.11
CA GLY A 31 3.42 2.76 -9.34
C GLY A 31 3.02 4.18 -9.71
N SER A 32 1.95 4.30 -10.48
CA SER A 32 1.59 5.59 -11.09
C SER A 32 1.24 6.67 -10.08
N ARG A 33 0.60 6.30 -8.97
CA ARG A 33 0.24 7.31 -7.95
C ARG A 33 1.44 7.83 -7.20
N ALA A 34 2.49 7.03 -7.05
CA ALA A 34 3.75 7.49 -6.46
C ALA A 34 4.54 8.36 -7.43
N MET A 35 4.46 8.07 -8.72
CA MET A 35 5.20 8.79 -9.76
C MET A 35 4.49 10.06 -10.25
N GLY A 36 3.24 10.26 -9.87
CA GLY A 36 2.46 11.41 -10.33
C GLY A 36 1.90 11.26 -11.74
N THR A 37 1.94 10.06 -12.31
CA THR A 37 1.44 9.78 -13.66
C THR A 37 0.08 9.11 -13.65
N TYR A 38 -0.58 9.08 -12.50
CA TYR A 38 -1.86 8.41 -12.32
C TYR A 38 -2.99 9.10 -13.08
N LYS A 39 -4.03 8.30 -13.33
CA LYS A 39 -5.34 8.77 -13.80
C LYS A 39 -6.36 8.59 -12.67
N PRO A 40 -7.54 9.22 -12.76
CA PRO A 40 -8.53 9.09 -11.67
C PRO A 40 -8.87 7.65 -11.29
N ALA A 41 -8.87 6.73 -12.25
CA ALA A 41 -9.21 5.33 -12.00
C ALA A 41 -7.98 4.44 -11.76
N SER A 42 -6.79 5.01 -11.64
CA SER A 42 -5.57 4.22 -11.39
C SER A 42 -5.66 3.44 -10.09
N ASP A 43 -5.12 2.22 -10.10
CA ASP A 43 -5.02 1.40 -8.89
C ASP A 43 -4.13 2.07 -7.86
N ILE A 44 -4.34 1.69 -6.60
CA ILE A 44 -3.46 2.07 -5.50
C ILE A 44 -2.53 0.90 -5.26
N ASP A 45 -1.25 1.07 -5.56
CA ASP A 45 -0.24 0.00 -5.43
C ASP A 45 0.51 0.15 -4.12
N LEU A 46 0.29 -0.79 -3.20
CA LEU A 46 0.89 -0.78 -1.86
C LEU A 46 1.67 -2.05 -1.62
N THR A 47 2.83 -1.93 -0.96
CA THR A 47 3.57 -3.10 -0.51
C THR A 47 3.85 -2.97 0.99
N LEU A 48 3.62 -4.07 1.71
CA LEU A 48 3.75 -4.13 3.16
C LEU A 48 5.18 -4.46 3.54
N VAL A 49 5.72 -3.72 4.49
CA VAL A 49 7.04 -3.98 5.08
C VAL A 49 6.82 -4.32 6.55
N GLY A 50 7.25 -5.49 6.96
CA GLY A 50 7.07 -5.95 8.33
C GLY A 50 7.59 -7.35 8.51
N GLN A 51 7.25 -7.98 9.64
CA GLN A 51 7.73 -9.31 9.99
C GLN A 51 6.58 -10.32 9.99
N ASN A 52 6.87 -11.51 9.47
CA ASN A 52 5.95 -12.65 9.55
C ASN A 52 4.57 -12.38 8.97
N ILE A 53 4.52 -11.63 7.85
CA ILE A 53 3.28 -11.37 7.16
C ILE A 53 3.00 -12.53 6.21
N GLY A 54 2.06 -13.39 6.61
CA GLY A 54 1.70 -14.56 5.80
C GLY A 54 0.48 -14.30 4.91
N LEU A 55 0.14 -15.32 4.13
CA LEU A 55 -0.98 -15.24 3.19
C LEU A 55 -2.32 -14.99 3.89
N THR A 56 -2.55 -15.63 5.04
CA THR A 56 -3.79 -15.44 5.78
C THR A 56 -3.98 -13.98 6.20
N GLN A 57 -2.92 -13.37 6.72
CA GLN A 57 -2.97 -11.97 7.11
C GLN A 57 -3.13 -11.05 5.90
N LEU A 58 -2.43 -11.36 4.80
CA LEU A 58 -2.57 -10.59 3.57
C LEU A 58 -4.02 -10.57 3.09
N ASN A 59 -4.66 -11.75 3.07
CA ASN A 59 -6.06 -11.86 2.67
C ASN A 59 -6.99 -11.11 3.62
N GLU A 60 -6.71 -11.16 4.93
CA GLU A 60 -7.48 -10.42 5.92
C GLU A 60 -7.40 -8.91 5.66
N ILE A 61 -6.19 -8.39 5.41
CA ILE A 61 -6.01 -6.96 5.12
C ILE A 61 -6.73 -6.59 3.83
N GLU A 62 -6.62 -7.42 2.79
CA GLU A 62 -7.32 -7.16 1.53
C GLU A 62 -8.84 -7.07 1.75
N ASN A 63 -9.41 -7.98 2.53
CA ASN A 63 -10.83 -7.96 2.83
C ASN A 63 -11.22 -6.71 3.64
N GLN A 64 -10.40 -6.32 4.60
CA GLN A 64 -10.65 -5.11 5.38
C GLN A 64 -10.61 -3.86 4.52
N LEU A 65 -9.68 -3.81 3.56
CA LEU A 65 -9.61 -2.68 2.62
C LEU A 65 -10.80 -2.68 1.67
N ASP A 66 -11.24 -3.84 1.20
CA ASP A 66 -12.43 -3.96 0.35
C ASP A 66 -13.67 -3.45 1.08
N ASP A 67 -13.77 -3.70 2.38
CA ASP A 67 -14.90 -3.25 3.21
C ASP A 67 -14.97 -1.74 3.38
N LEU A 68 -13.94 -1.01 2.96
CA LEU A 68 -13.98 0.45 2.95
C LEU A 68 -14.80 1.00 1.78
N TYR A 69 -15.08 0.18 0.77
CA TYR A 69 -15.86 0.55 -0.41
C TYR A 69 -15.34 1.78 -1.13
N LEU A 70 -14.00 1.90 -1.22
CA LEU A 70 -13.38 2.98 -1.97
C LEU A 70 -13.52 2.73 -3.47
N PRO A 71 -13.57 3.79 -4.29
CA PRO A 71 -13.74 3.63 -5.75
C PRO A 71 -12.43 3.25 -6.45
N TYR A 72 -11.48 2.67 -5.74
CA TYR A 72 -10.18 2.27 -6.26
C TYR A 72 -9.92 0.82 -5.96
N LYS A 73 -9.24 0.14 -6.89
CA LYS A 73 -8.66 -1.16 -6.58
C LYS A 73 -7.36 -0.94 -5.82
N ILE A 74 -7.17 -1.66 -4.74
CA ILE A 74 -5.92 -1.64 -3.97
C ILE A 74 -5.18 -2.93 -4.27
N ASP A 75 -4.00 -2.80 -4.88
CA ASP A 75 -3.13 -3.93 -5.17
C ASP A 75 -2.11 -4.04 -4.05
N LEU A 76 -2.19 -5.13 -3.29
CA LEU A 76 -1.43 -5.30 -2.06
C LEU A 76 -0.43 -6.44 -2.20
N SER A 77 0.80 -6.18 -1.78
CA SER A 77 1.87 -7.20 -1.79
C SER A 77 2.66 -7.12 -0.49
N VAL A 78 3.53 -8.11 -0.27
CA VAL A 78 4.47 -8.11 0.84
C VAL A 78 5.87 -7.94 0.25
N PHE A 79 6.56 -6.89 0.62
CA PHE A 79 7.83 -6.52 0.00
C PHE A 79 8.86 -7.66 0.06
N ASP A 80 9.00 -8.31 1.23
CA ASP A 80 9.98 -9.37 1.41
C ASP A 80 9.68 -10.62 0.57
N GLN A 81 8.46 -10.76 0.06
CA GLN A 81 8.05 -11.90 -0.75
C GLN A 81 8.16 -11.62 -2.25
N ILE A 82 8.54 -10.41 -2.63
CA ILE A 82 8.75 -10.07 -4.03
C ILE A 82 10.11 -10.60 -4.45
N GLU A 83 10.14 -11.57 -5.37
CA GLU A 83 11.37 -12.21 -5.81
C GLU A 83 12.05 -11.47 -6.96
N ASN A 84 11.27 -10.77 -7.79
CA ASN A 84 11.80 -10.05 -8.94
C ASN A 84 12.63 -8.86 -8.49
N ILE A 85 13.93 -8.89 -8.79
CA ILE A 85 14.88 -7.86 -8.35
C ILE A 85 14.55 -6.51 -9.00
N ASP A 86 14.18 -6.51 -10.27
CA ASP A 86 13.86 -5.26 -10.98
C ASP A 86 12.63 -4.60 -10.39
N PHE A 87 11.64 -5.39 -9.98
CA PHE A 87 10.44 -4.87 -9.34
C PHE A 87 10.77 -4.30 -7.96
N ARG A 88 11.61 -4.98 -7.18
CA ARG A 88 12.06 -4.46 -5.89
C ARG A 88 12.80 -3.13 -6.05
N ASP A 89 13.67 -3.04 -7.06
CA ASP A 89 14.41 -1.81 -7.34
C ASP A 89 13.47 -0.68 -7.76
N HIS A 90 12.45 -0.97 -8.58
CA HIS A 90 11.43 0.02 -8.95
C HIS A 90 10.76 0.59 -7.71
N ILE A 91 10.33 -0.28 -6.78
CA ILE A 91 9.68 0.15 -5.55
C ILE A 91 10.60 1.04 -4.72
N LYS A 92 11.89 0.67 -4.62
CA LYS A 92 12.87 1.47 -3.86
C LYS A 92 13.10 2.84 -4.48
N ARG A 93 13.11 2.93 -5.83
CA ARG A 93 13.37 4.19 -6.52
C ARG A 93 12.19 5.15 -6.49
N VAL A 94 10.97 4.64 -6.71
CA VAL A 94 9.80 5.50 -6.85
C VAL A 94 8.90 5.49 -5.64
N GLY A 95 9.12 4.57 -4.71
CA GLY A 95 8.24 4.37 -3.56
C GLY A 95 8.17 5.56 -2.63
N LYS A 96 6.98 5.77 -2.08
CA LYS A 96 6.72 6.80 -1.08
C LYS A 96 6.12 6.14 0.15
N THR A 97 6.55 6.57 1.33
CA THR A 97 5.96 6.06 2.56
C THR A 97 4.50 6.47 2.62
N PHE A 98 3.61 5.49 2.63
CA PHE A 98 2.17 5.71 2.74
C PHE A 98 1.71 5.60 4.19
N TYR A 99 2.26 4.63 4.91
CA TYR A 99 1.97 4.38 6.32
C TYR A 99 3.27 4.01 7.02
N LYS A 100 3.46 4.52 8.22
CA LYS A 100 4.61 4.16 9.05
C LYS A 100 4.14 3.99 10.49
N ALA A 101 4.46 2.84 11.08
CA ALA A 101 4.15 2.55 12.46
C ALA A 101 4.96 3.46 13.39
N LYS A 102 4.33 3.83 14.49
CA LYS A 102 5.00 4.65 15.51
C LYS A 102 5.96 3.83 16.36
#